data_fb2f526d0a754f8b2afa2eee395ee419
#
_entry.id   fb2f526d0a754f8b2afa2eee395ee419
#
_cell.length_a   1.000
_cell.length_b   1.000
_cell.length_c   1.000
_cell.angle_alpha   90.00
_cell.angle_beta   90.00
_cell.angle_gamma   90.00
#
_symmetry.space_group_name_H-M   'P 1'
#
loop_
_entity.id
_entity.type
_entity.pdbx_description
1 polymer ?
#
loop_
_entity_poly.entity_id
_entity_poly.type
_entity_poly.pdbx_seq_one_letter_code
_entity_poly.pdbx_strand_id
1 'polypeptide(L)'
;MIVREDYLNKIVSGFEYNPIVVLIGARQVGKTSLMEIFVKDKEYLWLNGQNPEIAQIFQNFSTIEQYLMINMNTNVEGLLVVDEFQFINNISLQLKLLVDKYKKLKILCSGSSSLNIIQKVEESLAGRIRLIPVYSLNFYEFIKFKDAEFFNIITKLKISEDSVVLFPQLRVYLNEHLTYGGLPKIALAADYKEKKELLNDIYQTYLLKDIRQYINNVDFVAFNKLLRLLSSQISNLININEISNTIQLSYRKCEEYINILEQMFIINLISPYTSNSRKEITKMKKIFFCDIGLRNVVYNSFNDIDVRVDNGAIFENYVFLQLLRNHKLPSINYYRTQDNTEIDFIVNENNELNAIEAKFKYFKKHKKIRAISEFGKKNDLNISYIVNRNLIDNDGNQYYIQPYHLVRI
;
A
#
# COMPACT_ATOMS: atom_id res chain seq x y z
N MET A 1 9.97 5.11 19.95
CA MET A 1 9.34 5.05 18.60
C MET A 1 9.23 3.59 18.20
N ILE A 2 8.08 3.15 17.69
CA ILE A 2 7.85 1.73 17.35
C ILE A 2 8.47 1.42 16.00
N VAL A 3 9.28 0.36 15.95
CA VAL A 3 10.12 0.03 14.78
C VAL A 3 9.38 -0.93 13.85
N ARG A 4 9.42 -0.65 12.54
CA ARG A 4 8.96 -1.51 11.44
C ARG A 4 10.17 -2.17 10.79
N GLU A 5 10.64 -3.27 11.40
CA GLU A 5 11.94 -3.92 11.10
C GLU A 5 12.07 -4.31 9.62
N ASP A 6 10.99 -4.82 9.01
CA ASP A 6 11.00 -5.24 7.60
C ASP A 6 11.40 -4.10 6.66
N TYR A 7 10.92 -2.88 6.93
CA TYR A 7 11.31 -1.72 6.12
C TYR A 7 12.76 -1.29 6.37
N LEU A 8 13.24 -1.36 7.60
CA LEU A 8 14.65 -1.07 7.88
C LEU A 8 15.57 -2.08 7.17
N ASN A 9 15.22 -3.36 7.21
CA ASN A 9 15.95 -4.41 6.48
C ASN A 9 15.92 -4.17 4.96
N LYS A 10 14.76 -3.75 4.40
CA LYS A 10 14.65 -3.38 2.98
C LYS A 10 15.51 -2.18 2.62
N ILE A 11 15.66 -1.18 3.52
CA ILE A 11 16.54 -0.03 3.30
C ILE A 11 18.02 -0.49 3.31
N VAL A 12 18.43 -1.29 4.29
CA VAL A 12 19.80 -1.84 4.39
C VAL A 12 20.13 -2.63 3.11
N SER A 13 19.31 -3.62 2.77
CA SER A 13 19.53 -4.42 1.56
C SER A 13 19.46 -3.60 0.27
N GLY A 14 18.64 -2.54 0.24
CA GLY A 14 18.60 -1.61 -0.88
C GLY A 14 19.94 -0.92 -1.12
N PHE A 15 20.64 -0.52 -0.05
CA PHE A 15 21.95 0.13 -0.11
C PHE A 15 23.13 -0.81 -0.42
N GLU A 16 22.94 -2.13 -0.34
CA GLU A 16 23.96 -3.09 -0.76
C GLU A 16 24.17 -3.04 -2.28
N TYR A 17 23.10 -2.83 -3.03
CA TYR A 17 23.13 -2.87 -4.50
C TYR A 17 22.96 -1.50 -5.16
N ASN A 18 22.45 -0.50 -4.47
CA ASN A 18 22.12 0.79 -5.06
C ASN A 18 22.60 1.94 -4.17
N PRO A 19 23.19 3.02 -4.76
CA PRO A 19 23.55 4.20 -4.00
C PRO A 19 22.35 5.04 -3.54
N ILE A 20 21.17 4.86 -4.16
CA ILE A 20 19.95 5.62 -3.85
C ILE A 20 18.85 4.65 -3.44
N VAL A 21 18.24 4.90 -2.28
CA VAL A 21 17.03 4.21 -1.80
C VAL A 21 15.91 5.24 -1.66
N VAL A 22 14.73 4.95 -2.20
CA VAL A 22 13.59 5.86 -2.15
C VAL A 22 12.39 5.17 -1.52
N LEU A 23 11.87 5.74 -0.44
CA LEU A 23 10.62 5.35 0.21
C LEU A 23 9.46 6.07 -0.47
N ILE A 24 8.56 5.34 -1.09
CA ILE A 24 7.36 5.86 -1.75
C ILE A 24 6.10 5.34 -1.06
N GLY A 25 5.03 6.11 -1.08
CA GLY A 25 3.75 5.67 -0.50
C GLY A 25 2.88 6.83 -0.07
N ALA A 26 1.65 6.52 0.34
CA ALA A 26 0.69 7.52 0.81
C ALA A 26 1.29 8.41 1.91
N ARG A 27 0.69 9.58 2.13
CA ARG A 27 1.03 10.39 3.30
C ARG A 27 0.65 9.63 4.59
N GLN A 28 1.34 9.96 5.67
CA GLN A 28 1.08 9.45 7.02
C GLN A 28 1.25 7.92 7.20
N VAL A 29 1.83 7.22 6.22
CA VAL A 29 2.22 5.80 6.40
C VAL A 29 3.52 5.62 7.19
N GLY A 30 4.18 6.72 7.58
CA GLY A 30 5.36 6.73 8.44
C GLY A 30 6.71 6.74 7.70
N LYS A 31 6.80 7.24 6.46
CA LYS A 31 8.06 7.32 5.70
C LYS A 31 9.14 8.12 6.43
N THR A 32 8.85 9.35 6.84
CA THR A 32 9.77 10.22 7.58
C THR A 32 10.23 9.55 8.87
N SER A 33 9.30 8.96 9.66
CA SER A 33 9.66 8.24 10.88
C SER A 33 10.56 7.02 10.63
N LEU A 34 10.37 6.30 9.53
CA LEU A 34 11.27 5.21 9.14
C LEU A 34 12.67 5.73 8.83
N MET A 35 12.80 6.87 8.15
CA MET A 35 14.10 7.48 7.87
C MET A 35 14.75 7.99 9.15
N GLU A 36 14.01 8.65 10.05
CA GLU A 36 14.51 9.10 11.36
C GLU A 36 15.06 7.94 12.20
N ILE A 37 14.34 6.81 12.24
CA ILE A 37 14.79 5.59 12.93
C ILE A 37 16.06 5.03 12.27
N PHE A 38 16.08 4.99 10.95
CA PHE A 38 17.20 4.43 10.18
C PHE A 38 18.51 5.22 10.40
N VAL A 39 18.42 6.54 10.56
CA VAL A 39 19.61 7.41 10.69
C VAL A 39 20.04 7.66 12.12
N LYS A 40 19.28 7.22 13.14
CA LYS A 40 19.43 7.57 14.56
C LYS A 40 20.86 7.46 15.08
N ASP A 41 21.60 6.43 14.65
CA ASP A 41 22.96 6.15 15.11
C ASP A 41 24.00 6.30 13.98
N LYS A 42 23.73 7.18 12.99
CA LYS A 42 24.58 7.44 11.84
C LYS A 42 24.89 8.91 11.70
N GLU A 43 26.01 9.22 11.06
CA GLU A 43 26.27 10.57 10.56
C GLU A 43 25.50 10.78 9.26
N TYR A 44 24.72 11.85 9.17
CA TYR A 44 23.89 12.16 8.02
C TYR A 44 23.67 13.66 7.87
N LEU A 45 23.37 14.08 6.64
CA LEU A 45 22.81 15.39 6.35
C LEU A 45 21.34 15.23 5.94
N TRP A 46 20.43 15.96 6.61
CA TRP A 46 18.99 15.92 6.33
C TRP A 46 18.53 17.19 5.61
N LEU A 47 17.96 17.01 4.43
CA LEU A 47 17.36 18.07 3.61
C LEU A 47 15.87 17.80 3.42
N ASN A 48 15.04 18.83 3.59
CA ASN A 48 13.61 18.76 3.34
C ASN A 48 13.24 19.51 2.07
N GLY A 49 12.72 18.78 1.05
CA GLY A 49 12.34 19.33 -0.24
C GLY A 49 11.20 20.36 -0.19
N GLN A 50 10.41 20.39 0.87
CA GLN A 50 9.38 21.42 1.09
C GLN A 50 9.96 22.77 1.44
N ASN A 51 11.23 22.85 1.89
CA ASN A 51 11.90 24.10 2.14
C ASN A 51 12.34 24.74 0.80
N PRO A 52 11.83 25.95 0.45
CA PRO A 52 12.19 26.62 -0.81
C PRO A 52 13.69 26.85 -0.98
N GLU A 53 14.42 27.13 0.11
CA GLU A 53 15.87 27.34 0.06
C GLU A 53 16.60 26.06 -0.36
N ILE A 54 16.18 24.91 0.20
CA ILE A 54 16.70 23.59 -0.18
C ILE A 54 16.36 23.29 -1.65
N ALA A 55 15.12 23.57 -2.08
CA ALA A 55 14.72 23.37 -3.47
C ALA A 55 15.57 24.21 -4.45
N GLN A 56 15.99 25.43 -4.06
CA GLN A 56 16.88 26.27 -4.85
C GLN A 56 18.31 25.69 -4.95
N ILE A 57 18.83 25.09 -3.89
CA ILE A 57 20.16 24.48 -3.88
C ILE A 57 20.25 23.35 -4.93
N PHE A 58 19.17 22.61 -5.16
CA PHE A 58 19.11 21.56 -6.18
C PHE A 58 18.88 22.05 -7.61
N GLN A 59 18.74 23.35 -7.87
CA GLN A 59 18.51 23.87 -9.25
C GLN A 59 19.69 23.60 -10.19
N ASN A 60 20.93 23.62 -9.67
CA ASN A 60 22.10 23.25 -10.45
C ASN A 60 23.10 22.45 -9.64
N PHE A 61 23.91 21.66 -10.35
CA PHE A 61 24.85 20.73 -9.74
C PHE A 61 25.93 21.42 -8.90
N SER A 62 26.47 22.55 -9.37
CA SER A 62 27.54 23.26 -8.65
C SER A 62 27.07 23.75 -7.28
N THR A 63 25.83 24.24 -7.18
CA THR A 63 25.28 24.75 -5.92
C THR A 63 25.08 23.63 -4.89
N ILE A 64 24.44 22.51 -5.30
CA ILE A 64 24.25 21.39 -4.38
C ILE A 64 25.59 20.74 -3.99
N GLU A 65 26.52 20.64 -4.91
CA GLU A 65 27.85 20.09 -4.63
C GLU A 65 28.61 20.94 -3.59
N GLN A 66 28.69 22.25 -3.75
CA GLN A 66 29.30 23.14 -2.76
C GLN A 66 28.63 23.07 -1.43
N TYR A 67 27.29 22.99 -1.41
CA TYR A 67 26.53 22.85 -0.17
C TYR A 67 26.88 21.56 0.58
N LEU A 68 27.00 20.44 -0.15
CA LEU A 68 27.38 19.14 0.45
C LEU A 68 28.83 19.15 0.95
N MET A 69 29.78 19.77 0.22
CA MET A 69 31.14 19.89 0.66
C MET A 69 31.31 20.68 1.97
N ILE A 70 30.47 21.69 2.18
CA ILE A 70 30.47 22.50 3.40
C ILE A 70 29.80 21.77 4.57
N ASN A 71 28.68 21.10 4.34
CA ASN A 71 27.81 20.58 5.41
C ASN A 71 28.02 19.09 5.72
N MET A 72 28.69 18.33 4.85
CA MET A 72 29.08 16.93 5.12
C MET A 72 30.61 16.85 5.31
N ASN A 73 31.35 16.80 4.20
CA ASN A 73 32.81 16.80 4.14
C ASN A 73 33.26 17.07 2.70
N THR A 74 34.54 17.45 2.53
CA THR A 74 35.10 17.80 1.21
C THR A 74 35.06 16.68 0.19
N ASN A 75 35.01 15.41 0.62
CA ASN A 75 34.93 14.24 -0.23
C ASN A 75 33.48 13.87 -0.60
N VAL A 76 32.50 14.53 0.01
CA VAL A 76 31.04 14.26 -0.15
C VAL A 76 30.77 12.75 0.01
N GLU A 77 31.20 12.20 1.12
CA GLU A 77 30.94 10.81 1.48
C GLU A 77 30.03 10.71 2.73
N GLY A 78 29.24 9.64 2.83
CA GLY A 78 28.32 9.44 3.95
C GLY A 78 26.86 9.31 3.48
N LEU A 79 25.93 9.71 4.34
CA LEU A 79 24.50 9.55 4.11
C LEU A 79 23.80 10.91 3.95
N LEU A 80 23.25 11.14 2.77
CA LEU A 80 22.34 12.25 2.47
C LEU A 80 20.89 11.76 2.59
N VAL A 81 20.07 12.47 3.36
CA VAL A 81 18.63 12.22 3.47
C VAL A 81 17.89 13.37 2.80
N VAL A 82 16.97 13.04 1.87
CA VAL A 82 16.12 14.01 1.18
C VAL A 82 14.66 13.65 1.39
N ASP A 83 14.04 14.31 2.35
CA ASP A 83 12.62 14.09 2.64
C ASP A 83 11.74 14.92 1.70
N GLU A 84 10.58 14.34 1.30
CA GLU A 84 9.59 14.97 0.40
C GLU A 84 10.24 15.49 -0.92
N PHE A 85 11.09 14.66 -1.52
CA PHE A 85 11.92 15.01 -2.68
C PHE A 85 11.12 15.47 -3.92
N GLN A 86 9.83 15.15 -4.01
CA GLN A 86 8.96 15.54 -5.13
C GLN A 86 8.74 17.05 -5.23
N PHE A 87 9.04 17.82 -4.21
CA PHE A 87 8.97 19.29 -4.25
C PHE A 87 10.19 19.93 -4.90
N ILE A 88 11.23 19.16 -5.21
CA ILE A 88 12.45 19.63 -5.83
C ILE A 88 12.40 19.38 -7.34
N ASN A 89 12.45 20.43 -8.13
CA ASN A 89 12.50 20.31 -9.58
C ASN A 89 13.81 19.65 -10.04
N ASN A 90 13.73 18.79 -11.06
CA ASN A 90 14.90 18.11 -11.66
C ASN A 90 15.76 17.29 -10.67
N ILE A 91 15.21 16.91 -9.54
CA ILE A 91 15.93 16.18 -8.48
C ILE A 91 16.64 14.93 -9.02
N SER A 92 15.99 14.16 -9.91
CA SER A 92 16.53 12.92 -10.45
C SER A 92 17.87 13.13 -11.16
N LEU A 93 18.01 14.23 -11.93
CA LEU A 93 19.24 14.56 -12.60
C LEU A 93 20.34 14.89 -11.60
N GLN A 94 20.03 15.70 -10.57
CA GLN A 94 21.01 16.10 -9.56
C GLN A 94 21.48 14.89 -8.75
N LEU A 95 20.56 14.02 -8.32
CA LEU A 95 20.91 12.79 -7.60
C LEU A 95 21.79 11.86 -8.44
N LYS A 96 21.51 11.74 -9.75
CA LYS A 96 22.33 10.98 -10.67
C LYS A 96 23.76 11.51 -10.72
N LEU A 97 23.92 12.81 -10.96
CA LEU A 97 25.23 13.44 -11.05
C LEU A 97 26.03 13.30 -9.76
N LEU A 98 25.37 13.41 -8.60
CA LEU A 98 25.99 13.22 -7.29
C LEU A 98 26.54 11.82 -7.10
N VAL A 99 25.75 10.77 -7.33
CA VAL A 99 26.21 9.38 -7.11
C VAL A 99 27.15 8.89 -8.21
N ASP A 100 27.10 9.50 -9.40
CA ASP A 100 28.07 9.22 -10.46
C ASP A 100 29.45 9.81 -10.13
N LYS A 101 29.51 10.98 -9.51
CA LYS A 101 30.75 11.64 -9.08
C LYS A 101 31.27 11.08 -7.74
N TYR A 102 30.41 10.91 -6.75
CA TYR A 102 30.77 10.55 -5.39
C TYR A 102 30.34 9.11 -5.05
N LYS A 103 31.23 8.15 -5.27
CA LYS A 103 30.92 6.71 -5.16
C LYS A 103 30.63 6.21 -3.74
N LYS A 104 31.04 6.94 -2.72
CA LYS A 104 30.79 6.63 -1.31
C LYS A 104 29.55 7.34 -0.75
N LEU A 105 28.90 8.21 -1.53
CA LEU A 105 27.67 8.86 -1.16
C LEU A 105 26.49 7.88 -1.26
N LYS A 106 25.75 7.73 -0.15
CA LYS A 106 24.47 7.03 -0.11
C LYS A 106 23.34 8.05 0.07
N ILE A 107 22.23 7.87 -0.63
CA ILE A 107 21.13 8.83 -0.59
C ILE A 107 19.83 8.10 -0.23
N LEU A 108 19.19 8.51 0.87
CA LEU A 108 17.88 8.04 1.29
C LEU A 108 16.85 9.11 1.02
N CYS A 109 15.89 8.84 0.13
CA CYS A 109 14.84 9.79 -0.20
C CYS A 109 13.47 9.31 0.30
N SER A 110 12.55 10.24 0.55
CA SER A 110 11.12 9.96 0.65
C SER A 110 10.29 10.79 -0.30
N GLY A 111 9.17 10.21 -0.77
CA GLY A 111 8.18 10.93 -1.56
C GLY A 111 6.76 10.39 -1.36
N SER A 112 5.78 11.31 -1.38
CA SER A 112 4.37 10.96 -1.12
C SER A 112 3.55 10.67 -2.38
N SER A 113 4.13 10.70 -3.56
CA SER A 113 3.50 10.46 -4.86
C SER A 113 4.59 10.35 -5.92
N SER A 114 4.37 10.02 -7.08
CA SER A 114 3.35 9.60 -8.03
C SER A 114 4.04 8.77 -9.11
N LEU A 115 3.29 8.01 -9.88
CA LEU A 115 3.84 7.28 -11.04
C LEU A 115 4.68 8.16 -11.97
N ASN A 116 4.28 9.42 -12.19
CA ASN A 116 5.05 10.35 -13.03
C ASN A 116 6.44 10.69 -12.44
N ILE A 117 6.56 10.83 -11.12
CA ILE A 117 7.84 11.04 -10.45
C ILE A 117 8.62 9.73 -10.43
N ILE A 118 7.93 8.62 -10.13
CA ILE A 118 8.52 7.27 -10.15
C ILE A 118 9.07 6.97 -11.54
N GLN A 119 8.30 7.16 -12.62
CA GLN A 119 8.74 6.95 -13.99
C GLN A 119 9.94 7.82 -14.37
N LYS A 120 9.88 9.14 -14.09
CA LYS A 120 11.00 10.04 -14.34
C LYS A 120 12.25 9.67 -13.52
N VAL A 121 12.06 9.23 -12.29
CA VAL A 121 13.14 8.78 -11.41
C VAL A 121 13.71 7.44 -11.88
N GLU A 122 12.85 6.47 -12.25
CA GLU A 122 13.28 5.19 -12.79
C GLU A 122 14.02 5.33 -14.13
N GLU A 123 13.51 6.13 -15.05
CA GLU A 123 14.14 6.38 -16.34
C GLU A 123 15.51 7.05 -16.19
N SER A 124 15.60 8.09 -15.33
CA SER A 124 16.85 8.85 -15.18
C SER A 124 17.86 8.20 -14.24
N LEU A 125 17.42 7.40 -13.28
CA LEU A 125 18.24 6.74 -12.25
C LEU A 125 18.35 5.22 -12.45
N ALA A 126 18.03 4.71 -13.64
CA ALA A 126 18.10 3.27 -13.94
C ALA A 126 19.43 2.65 -13.46
N GLY A 127 19.36 1.54 -12.73
CA GLY A 127 20.51 0.85 -12.15
C GLY A 127 21.16 1.51 -10.92
N ARG A 128 20.64 2.66 -10.45
CA ARG A 128 21.18 3.39 -9.28
C ARG A 128 20.22 3.47 -8.12
N ILE A 129 18.96 3.09 -8.33
CA ILE A 129 17.86 3.32 -7.39
C ILE A 129 17.20 2.01 -6.96
N ARG A 130 16.84 1.95 -5.69
CA ARG A 130 15.91 0.97 -5.13
C ARG A 130 14.66 1.69 -4.64
N LEU A 131 13.51 1.40 -5.24
CA LEU A 131 12.20 1.86 -4.76
C LEU A 131 11.66 0.89 -3.70
N ILE A 132 11.19 1.44 -2.59
CA ILE A 132 10.57 0.69 -1.50
C ILE A 132 9.19 1.29 -1.23
N PRO A 133 8.11 0.64 -1.67
CA PRO A 133 6.76 1.08 -1.35
C PRO A 133 6.47 0.87 0.14
N VAL A 134 6.03 1.93 0.81
CA VAL A 134 5.64 1.94 2.22
C VAL A 134 4.13 2.03 2.31
N TYR A 135 3.51 0.99 2.88
CA TYR A 135 2.07 0.89 3.09
C TYR A 135 1.68 1.22 4.53
N SER A 136 0.38 1.42 4.78
CA SER A 136 -0.17 1.46 6.15
C SER A 136 0.20 0.18 6.92
N LEU A 137 0.08 0.14 8.22
CA LEU A 137 0.47 -1.01 9.06
C LEU A 137 -0.24 -2.30 8.59
N ASN A 138 0.51 -3.40 8.49
CA ASN A 138 -0.10 -4.72 8.39
C ASN A 138 -0.69 -5.11 9.75
N PHE A 139 -1.40 -6.24 9.81
CA PHE A 139 -2.10 -6.61 11.02
C PHE A 139 -1.16 -6.86 12.21
N TYR A 140 0.01 -7.46 11.99
CA TYR A 140 1.00 -7.66 13.07
C TYR A 140 1.66 -6.35 13.50
N GLU A 141 1.99 -5.49 12.56
CA GLU A 141 2.47 -4.14 12.87
C GLU A 141 1.40 -3.34 13.62
N PHE A 142 0.13 -3.45 13.22
CA PHE A 142 -0.98 -2.80 13.90
C PHE A 142 -1.08 -3.26 15.38
N ILE A 143 -1.03 -4.57 15.64
CA ILE A 143 -1.00 -5.09 17.01
C ILE A 143 0.22 -4.59 17.77
N LYS A 144 1.40 -4.60 17.15
CA LYS A 144 2.64 -4.10 17.77
C LYS A 144 2.52 -2.63 18.21
N PHE A 145 1.82 -1.82 17.41
CA PHE A 145 1.58 -0.41 17.72
C PHE A 145 0.53 -0.22 18.82
N LYS A 146 -0.45 -1.11 18.90
CA LYS A 146 -1.54 -1.05 19.90
C LYS A 146 -1.14 -1.68 21.23
N ASP A 147 -0.51 -2.83 21.19
CA ASP A 147 -0.25 -3.69 22.34
C ASP A 147 1.02 -4.51 22.10
N ALA A 148 2.16 -3.93 22.50
CA ALA A 148 3.47 -4.55 22.32
C ALA A 148 3.63 -5.85 23.15
N GLU A 149 2.93 -5.97 24.29
CA GLU A 149 2.97 -7.18 25.14
C GLU A 149 2.23 -8.33 24.45
N PHE A 150 1.02 -8.07 23.97
CA PHE A 150 0.26 -9.05 23.20
C PHE A 150 0.95 -9.44 21.89
N PHE A 151 1.58 -8.48 21.20
CA PHE A 151 2.42 -8.75 20.04
C PHE A 151 3.55 -9.74 20.38
N ASN A 152 4.25 -9.56 21.49
CA ASN A 152 5.31 -10.48 21.92
C ASN A 152 4.78 -11.88 22.25
N ILE A 153 3.56 -11.98 22.74
CA ILE A 153 2.90 -13.27 22.99
C ILE A 153 2.62 -13.99 21.65
N ILE A 154 1.95 -13.31 20.72
CA ILE A 154 1.53 -13.94 19.45
C ILE A 154 2.71 -14.27 18.52
N THR A 155 3.83 -13.57 18.64
CA THR A 155 5.04 -13.87 17.85
C THR A 155 5.84 -15.06 18.39
N LYS A 156 5.82 -15.28 19.72
CA LYS A 156 6.45 -16.45 20.36
C LYS A 156 5.66 -17.72 20.16
N LEU A 157 4.34 -17.61 20.13
CA LEU A 157 3.46 -18.73 19.86
C LEU A 157 3.38 -18.95 18.35
N LYS A 158 3.71 -20.16 17.87
CA LYS A 158 3.27 -20.56 16.54
C LYS A 158 1.76 -20.57 16.59
N ILE A 159 1.09 -19.66 15.86
CA ILE A 159 -0.38 -19.65 15.78
C ILE A 159 -0.79 -20.96 15.14
N SER A 160 -1.18 -21.92 15.96
CA SER A 160 -1.69 -23.25 15.64
C SER A 160 -3.09 -23.38 16.23
N GLU A 161 -3.73 -24.49 16.04
CA GLU A 161 -5.02 -24.83 16.69
C GLU A 161 -5.00 -24.61 18.20
N ASP A 162 -3.84 -24.76 18.86
CA ASP A 162 -3.66 -24.52 20.30
C ASP A 162 -3.79 -23.05 20.70
N SER A 163 -3.83 -22.12 19.74
CA SER A 163 -3.94 -20.67 19.99
C SER A 163 -5.38 -20.18 20.13
N VAL A 164 -6.36 -21.06 20.28
CA VAL A 164 -7.80 -20.74 20.38
C VAL A 164 -8.08 -19.66 21.44
N VAL A 165 -7.32 -19.67 22.55
CA VAL A 165 -7.45 -18.70 23.65
C VAL A 165 -7.15 -17.26 23.19
N LEU A 166 -6.32 -17.07 22.16
CA LEU A 166 -5.95 -15.75 21.64
C LEU A 166 -6.93 -15.20 20.61
N PHE A 167 -7.78 -16.04 20.03
CA PHE A 167 -8.67 -15.64 18.94
C PHE A 167 -9.67 -14.53 19.30
N PRO A 168 -10.26 -14.48 20.51
CA PRO A 168 -11.12 -13.36 20.88
C PRO A 168 -10.41 -12.00 20.80
N GLN A 169 -9.18 -11.91 21.35
CA GLN A 169 -8.40 -10.69 21.33
C GLN A 169 -7.92 -10.33 19.93
N LEU A 170 -7.45 -11.30 19.14
CA LEU A 170 -7.08 -11.11 17.74
C LEU A 170 -8.27 -10.58 16.91
N ARG A 171 -9.49 -11.07 17.18
CA ARG A 171 -10.70 -10.59 16.51
C ARG A 171 -11.04 -9.16 16.88
N VAL A 172 -10.84 -8.73 18.11
CA VAL A 172 -11.04 -7.33 18.52
C VAL A 172 -10.12 -6.43 17.73
N TYR A 173 -8.82 -6.75 17.65
CA TYR A 173 -7.86 -5.97 16.87
C TYR A 173 -8.14 -6.02 15.37
N LEU A 174 -8.60 -7.17 14.84
CA LEU A 174 -8.98 -7.28 13.43
C LEU A 174 -10.18 -6.39 13.12
N ASN A 175 -11.24 -6.41 13.94
CA ASN A 175 -12.41 -5.57 13.76
C ASN A 175 -12.05 -4.09 13.84
N GLU A 176 -11.15 -3.70 14.75
CA GLU A 176 -10.63 -2.33 14.82
C GLU A 176 -9.86 -1.95 13.54
N HIS A 177 -8.99 -2.82 13.05
CA HIS A 177 -8.22 -2.60 11.82
C HIS A 177 -9.12 -2.54 10.57
N LEU A 178 -10.16 -3.37 10.48
CA LEU A 178 -11.17 -3.34 9.41
C LEU A 178 -12.06 -2.07 9.47
N THR A 179 -12.19 -1.46 10.63
CA THR A 179 -13.02 -0.25 10.80
C THR A 179 -12.22 1.04 10.63
N TYR A 180 -11.03 1.13 11.23
CA TYR A 180 -10.24 2.36 11.30
C TYR A 180 -8.97 2.34 10.45
N GLY A 181 -8.66 1.22 9.78
CA GLY A 181 -7.47 1.09 8.93
C GLY A 181 -6.18 0.90 9.70
N GLY A 182 -5.07 1.00 8.97
CA GLY A 182 -3.73 0.75 9.45
C GLY A 182 -2.80 1.96 9.43
N LEU A 183 -3.29 3.20 9.34
CA LEU A 183 -2.41 4.36 9.44
C LEU A 183 -1.78 4.44 10.84
N PRO A 184 -0.45 4.62 10.97
CA PRO A 184 0.24 4.60 12.27
C PRO A 184 -0.37 5.54 13.31
N LYS A 185 -0.70 6.77 12.94
CA LYS A 185 -1.30 7.76 13.84
C LYS A 185 -2.67 7.31 14.33
N ILE A 186 -3.46 6.65 13.48
CA ILE A 186 -4.78 6.13 13.83
C ILE A 186 -4.67 4.91 14.75
N ALA A 187 -3.70 4.03 14.50
CA ALA A 187 -3.44 2.88 15.36
C ALA A 187 -3.09 3.32 16.80
N LEU A 188 -2.34 4.41 16.96
CA LEU A 188 -1.90 4.95 18.25
C LEU A 188 -2.94 5.82 18.96
N ALA A 189 -4.01 6.25 18.29
CA ALA A 189 -5.04 7.10 18.90
C ALA A 189 -5.75 6.38 20.06
N ALA A 190 -6.05 7.15 21.11
CA ALA A 190 -6.50 6.62 22.40
C ALA A 190 -7.88 5.95 22.32
N ASP A 191 -8.82 6.55 21.61
CA ASP A 191 -10.19 6.06 21.53
C ASP A 191 -10.77 6.17 20.11
N TYR A 192 -11.98 5.63 19.93
CA TYR A 192 -12.67 5.60 18.65
C TYR A 192 -13.14 6.97 18.15
N LYS A 193 -13.34 7.94 19.05
CA LYS A 193 -13.71 9.30 18.68
C LYS A 193 -12.51 10.01 18.08
N GLU A 194 -11.37 9.95 18.74
CA GLU A 194 -10.11 10.50 18.25
C GLU A 194 -9.73 9.89 16.89
N LYS A 195 -9.89 8.57 16.71
CA LYS A 195 -9.63 7.91 15.42
C LYS A 195 -10.46 8.49 14.28
N LYS A 196 -11.75 8.71 14.52
CA LYS A 196 -12.66 9.31 13.52
C LYS A 196 -12.29 10.76 13.20
N GLU A 197 -11.97 11.56 14.21
CA GLU A 197 -11.55 12.95 14.05
C GLU A 197 -10.25 13.01 13.21
N LEU A 198 -9.23 12.22 13.57
CA LEU A 198 -7.97 12.15 12.83
C LEU A 198 -8.15 11.66 11.39
N LEU A 199 -9.01 10.67 11.14
CA LEU A 199 -9.32 10.22 9.78
C LEU A 199 -10.02 11.30 8.96
N ASN A 200 -10.95 12.05 9.57
CA ASN A 200 -11.59 13.19 8.91
C ASN A 200 -10.57 14.29 8.58
N ASP A 201 -9.68 14.61 9.50
CA ASP A 201 -8.61 15.60 9.27
C ASP A 201 -7.70 15.17 8.11
N ILE A 202 -7.31 13.88 8.07
CA ILE A 202 -6.52 13.31 6.99
C ILE A 202 -7.28 13.44 5.66
N TYR A 203 -8.56 13.10 5.63
CA TYR A 203 -9.40 13.23 4.44
C TYR A 203 -9.48 14.66 3.95
N GLN A 204 -9.80 15.61 4.84
CA GLN A 204 -9.98 17.02 4.49
C GLN A 204 -8.67 17.72 4.12
N THR A 205 -7.59 17.46 4.87
CA THR A 205 -6.32 18.14 4.66
C THR A 205 -5.45 17.50 3.59
N TYR A 206 -5.44 16.18 3.53
CA TYR A 206 -4.58 15.43 2.63
C TYR A 206 -5.21 15.28 1.24
N LEU A 207 -6.37 14.63 1.16
CA LEU A 207 -7.01 14.36 -0.14
C LEU A 207 -7.37 15.63 -0.89
N LEU A 208 -7.93 16.61 -0.21
CA LEU A 208 -8.43 17.82 -0.87
C LEU A 208 -7.35 18.85 -1.19
N LYS A 209 -6.27 18.91 -0.40
CA LYS A 209 -5.18 19.86 -0.69
C LYS A 209 -4.18 19.30 -1.73
N ASP A 210 -3.81 18.03 -1.62
CA ASP A 210 -2.79 17.46 -2.48
C ASP A 210 -3.27 17.30 -3.92
N ILE A 211 -4.56 17.01 -4.14
CA ILE A 211 -5.13 16.96 -5.49
C ILE A 211 -4.88 18.24 -6.27
N ARG A 212 -4.91 19.42 -5.61
CA ARG A 212 -4.59 20.70 -6.27
C ARG A 212 -3.19 20.76 -6.85
N GLN A 213 -2.26 19.97 -6.34
CA GLN A 213 -0.89 19.90 -6.86
C GLN A 213 -0.79 19.07 -8.15
N TYR A 214 -1.75 18.17 -8.39
CA TYR A 214 -1.77 17.27 -9.54
C TYR A 214 -2.69 17.73 -10.66
N ILE A 215 -3.74 18.49 -10.34
CA ILE A 215 -4.75 18.92 -11.32
C ILE A 215 -4.92 20.44 -11.27
N ASN A 216 -4.59 21.09 -12.37
CA ASN A 216 -5.02 22.46 -12.59
C ASN A 216 -6.54 22.48 -12.83
N ASN A 217 -7.28 23.33 -12.13
CA ASN A 217 -8.75 23.47 -12.25
C ASN A 217 -9.53 22.20 -11.90
N VAL A 218 -9.31 21.64 -10.70
CA VAL A 218 -10.09 20.52 -10.17
C VAL A 218 -11.54 20.92 -9.95
N ASP A 219 -12.47 20.19 -10.52
CA ASP A 219 -13.85 20.17 -10.07
C ASP A 219 -13.96 19.33 -8.79
N PHE A 220 -13.85 19.98 -7.63
CA PHE A 220 -13.89 19.31 -6.32
C PHE A 220 -15.22 18.63 -6.04
N VAL A 221 -16.33 19.13 -6.60
CA VAL A 221 -17.64 18.53 -6.41
C VAL A 221 -17.70 17.19 -7.15
N ALA A 222 -17.30 17.18 -8.42
CA ALA A 222 -17.24 15.97 -9.21
C ALA A 222 -16.22 14.97 -8.65
N PHE A 223 -15.05 15.46 -8.21
CA PHE A 223 -14.03 14.61 -7.58
C PHE A 223 -14.53 13.93 -6.30
N ASN A 224 -15.20 14.66 -5.42
CA ASN A 224 -15.77 14.08 -4.20
C ASN A 224 -16.90 13.08 -4.51
N LYS A 225 -17.72 13.35 -5.53
CA LYS A 225 -18.74 12.38 -6.01
C LYS A 225 -18.07 11.11 -6.51
N LEU A 226 -17.01 11.24 -7.31
CA LEU A 226 -16.23 10.10 -7.80
C LEU A 226 -15.67 9.26 -6.65
N LEU A 227 -14.99 9.90 -5.70
CA LEU A 227 -14.36 9.20 -4.59
C LEU A 227 -15.39 8.47 -3.71
N ARG A 228 -16.56 9.10 -3.46
CA ARG A 228 -17.67 8.45 -2.75
C ARG A 228 -18.22 7.25 -3.53
N LEU A 229 -18.42 7.38 -4.84
CA LEU A 229 -18.89 6.28 -5.67
C LEU A 229 -17.88 5.13 -5.66
N LEU A 230 -16.60 5.41 -5.84
CA LEU A 230 -15.54 4.40 -5.77
C LEU A 230 -15.47 3.73 -4.39
N SER A 231 -15.67 4.48 -3.29
CA SER A 231 -15.70 3.90 -1.95
C SER A 231 -16.89 2.96 -1.72
N SER A 232 -18.00 3.17 -2.42
CA SER A 232 -19.15 2.25 -2.37
C SER A 232 -18.94 0.99 -3.23
N GLN A 233 -18.05 1.07 -4.23
CA GLN A 233 -17.70 -0.03 -5.14
C GLN A 233 -16.43 -0.78 -4.73
N ILE A 234 -15.98 -0.62 -3.47
CA ILE A 234 -14.79 -1.34 -2.97
C ILE A 234 -14.87 -2.84 -3.29
N SER A 235 -13.76 -3.43 -3.73
CA SER A 235 -13.64 -4.84 -4.14
C SER A 235 -14.57 -5.26 -5.30
N ASN A 236 -15.07 -4.31 -6.08
CA ASN A 236 -15.86 -4.59 -7.27
C ASN A 236 -15.17 -4.16 -8.56
N LEU A 237 -15.67 -4.66 -9.68
CA LEU A 237 -15.24 -4.20 -10.99
C LEU A 237 -15.74 -2.78 -11.24
N ILE A 238 -14.86 -1.92 -11.75
CA ILE A 238 -15.22 -0.55 -12.13
C ILE A 238 -15.44 -0.42 -13.63
N ASN A 239 -16.53 0.25 -13.98
CA ASN A 239 -16.84 0.66 -15.36
C ASN A 239 -16.76 2.19 -15.44
N ILE A 240 -15.70 2.71 -16.07
CA ILE A 240 -15.47 4.16 -16.15
C ILE A 240 -16.59 4.87 -16.91
N ASN A 241 -17.20 4.25 -17.92
CA ASN A 241 -18.34 4.82 -18.64
C ASN A 241 -19.58 4.99 -17.73
N GLU A 242 -19.90 3.97 -16.94
CA GLU A 242 -21.00 4.02 -15.98
C GLU A 242 -20.75 5.07 -14.90
N ILE A 243 -19.53 5.09 -14.34
CA ILE A 243 -19.12 6.06 -13.33
C ILE A 243 -19.21 7.48 -13.88
N SER A 244 -18.65 7.74 -15.07
CA SER A 244 -18.64 9.06 -15.69
C SER A 244 -20.06 9.59 -15.94
N ASN A 245 -20.98 8.74 -16.43
CA ASN A 245 -22.37 9.08 -16.62
C ASN A 245 -23.08 9.38 -15.29
N THR A 246 -22.82 8.57 -14.24
CA THR A 246 -23.45 8.73 -12.92
C THR A 246 -23.07 10.06 -12.25
N ILE A 247 -21.80 10.47 -12.37
CA ILE A 247 -21.33 11.72 -11.75
C ILE A 247 -21.37 12.93 -12.68
N GLN A 248 -21.85 12.74 -13.94
CA GLN A 248 -21.92 13.78 -14.96
C GLN A 248 -20.55 14.39 -15.31
N LEU A 249 -19.53 13.55 -15.42
CA LEU A 249 -18.17 13.93 -15.78
C LEU A 249 -17.80 13.28 -17.13
N SER A 250 -16.96 13.93 -17.95
CA SER A 250 -16.48 13.28 -19.16
C SER A 250 -15.65 12.04 -18.85
N TYR A 251 -15.73 11.01 -19.72
CA TYR A 251 -14.92 9.79 -19.58
C TYR A 251 -13.43 10.08 -19.30
N ARG A 252 -12.86 10.96 -20.14
CA ARG A 252 -11.43 11.34 -20.04
C ARG A 252 -11.08 11.97 -18.68
N LYS A 253 -11.97 12.83 -18.16
CA LYS A 253 -11.76 13.48 -16.87
C LYS A 253 -11.91 12.49 -15.71
N CYS A 254 -12.87 11.55 -15.83
CA CYS A 254 -13.05 10.49 -14.85
C CYS A 254 -11.81 9.57 -14.79
N GLU A 255 -11.31 9.15 -15.96
CA GLU A 255 -10.08 8.35 -16.06
C GLU A 255 -8.85 9.09 -15.50
N GLU A 256 -8.69 10.39 -15.80
CA GLU A 256 -7.64 11.24 -15.21
C GLU A 256 -7.70 11.23 -13.69
N TYR A 257 -8.89 11.41 -13.10
CA TYR A 257 -9.07 11.43 -11.64
C TYR A 257 -8.78 10.07 -11.00
N ILE A 258 -9.21 8.97 -11.63
CA ILE A 258 -8.90 7.62 -11.17
C ILE A 258 -7.39 7.37 -11.19
N ASN A 259 -6.70 7.72 -12.26
CA ASN A 259 -5.26 7.59 -12.38
C ASN A 259 -4.52 8.41 -11.31
N ILE A 260 -4.99 9.60 -10.98
CA ILE A 260 -4.42 10.41 -9.90
C ILE A 260 -4.63 9.76 -8.54
N LEU A 261 -5.81 9.18 -8.27
CA LEU A 261 -6.06 8.44 -7.03
C LEU A 261 -5.11 7.23 -6.88
N GLU A 262 -4.80 6.52 -7.96
CA GLU A 262 -3.76 5.46 -7.96
C GLU A 262 -2.38 6.05 -7.67
N GLN A 263 -2.02 7.14 -8.35
CA GLN A 263 -0.74 7.82 -8.16
C GLN A 263 -0.53 8.34 -6.72
N MET A 264 -1.61 8.76 -6.06
CA MET A 264 -1.59 9.23 -4.68
C MET A 264 -1.61 8.10 -3.65
N PHE A 265 -1.59 6.84 -4.07
CA PHE A 265 -1.74 5.68 -3.19
C PHE A 265 -3.04 5.71 -2.36
N ILE A 266 -4.14 6.18 -2.96
CA ILE A 266 -5.47 6.13 -2.35
C ILE A 266 -6.18 4.85 -2.72
N ILE A 267 -6.08 4.46 -4.00
CA ILE A 267 -6.63 3.23 -4.55
C ILE A 267 -5.57 2.42 -5.29
N ASN A 268 -5.86 1.15 -5.49
CA ASN A 268 -5.18 0.26 -6.43
C ASN A 268 -6.21 -0.37 -7.35
N LEU A 269 -5.83 -0.60 -8.58
CA LEU A 269 -6.62 -1.31 -9.58
C LEU A 269 -5.89 -2.58 -9.99
N ILE A 270 -6.52 -3.75 -9.79
CA ILE A 270 -5.96 -5.02 -10.27
C ILE A 270 -6.65 -5.48 -11.54
N SER A 271 -5.87 -6.06 -12.43
CA SER A 271 -6.32 -6.62 -13.70
C SER A 271 -6.80 -8.08 -13.54
N PRO A 272 -7.63 -8.60 -14.46
CA PRO A 272 -7.97 -10.01 -14.44
C PRO A 272 -6.78 -10.88 -14.84
N TYR A 273 -6.65 -12.04 -14.20
CA TYR A 273 -5.74 -13.08 -14.67
C TYR A 273 -6.20 -13.60 -16.04
N THR A 274 -5.30 -13.59 -17.00
CA THR A 274 -5.53 -14.12 -18.35
C THR A 274 -4.20 -14.55 -19.00
N SER A 275 -4.24 -15.62 -19.78
CA SER A 275 -3.09 -16.06 -20.57
C SER A 275 -2.80 -15.15 -21.78
N ASN A 276 -3.66 -14.16 -22.05
CA ASN A 276 -3.53 -13.24 -23.18
C ASN A 276 -3.44 -11.79 -22.71
N SER A 277 -2.25 -11.21 -22.79
CA SER A 277 -1.95 -9.83 -22.34
C SER A 277 -2.83 -8.76 -23.00
N ARG A 278 -3.27 -8.93 -24.25
CA ARG A 278 -4.19 -7.96 -24.88
C ARG A 278 -5.57 -7.95 -24.22
N LYS A 279 -6.06 -9.12 -23.78
CA LYS A 279 -7.34 -9.23 -23.07
C LYS A 279 -7.24 -8.68 -21.65
N GLU A 280 -6.08 -8.73 -21.04
CA GLU A 280 -5.83 -8.16 -19.72
C GLU A 280 -6.03 -6.64 -19.71
N ILE A 281 -5.47 -5.95 -20.71
CA ILE A 281 -5.53 -4.48 -20.81
C ILE A 281 -6.95 -3.96 -21.06
N THR A 282 -7.78 -4.72 -21.79
CA THR A 282 -9.11 -4.27 -22.23
C THR A 282 -10.24 -4.61 -21.26
N LYS A 283 -10.00 -5.47 -20.26
CA LYS A 283 -11.01 -5.88 -19.28
C LYS A 283 -11.14 -4.89 -18.14
N MET A 284 -12.33 -4.85 -17.53
CA MET A 284 -12.58 -4.05 -16.33
C MET A 284 -11.63 -4.42 -15.21
N LYS A 285 -11.17 -3.42 -14.49
CA LYS A 285 -10.29 -3.59 -13.32
C LYS A 285 -11.13 -3.66 -12.04
N LYS A 286 -10.60 -4.34 -11.03
CA LYS A 286 -11.19 -4.43 -9.68
C LYS A 286 -10.53 -3.40 -8.78
N ILE A 287 -11.32 -2.64 -8.00
CA ILE A 287 -10.82 -1.53 -7.19
C ILE A 287 -10.59 -1.94 -5.73
N PHE A 288 -9.48 -1.50 -5.16
CA PHE A 288 -9.14 -1.65 -3.75
C PHE A 288 -8.62 -0.32 -3.18
N PHE A 289 -8.96 -0.01 -1.95
CA PHE A 289 -8.39 1.14 -1.25
C PHE A 289 -7.08 0.76 -0.56
N CYS A 290 -6.11 1.68 -0.57
CA CYS A 290 -4.80 1.48 0.07
C CYS A 290 -4.86 1.53 1.60
N ASP A 291 -5.94 2.07 2.16
CA ASP A 291 -6.25 2.03 3.58
C ASP A 291 -7.76 1.98 3.81
N ILE A 292 -8.21 1.05 4.65
CA ILE A 292 -9.65 0.82 4.92
C ILE A 292 -10.24 1.98 5.74
N GLY A 293 -9.49 2.57 6.65
CA GLY A 293 -9.94 3.72 7.44
C GLY A 293 -10.22 4.94 6.56
N LEU A 294 -9.34 5.22 5.60
CA LEU A 294 -9.57 6.27 4.60
C LEU A 294 -10.80 5.96 3.73
N ARG A 295 -10.98 4.71 3.32
CA ARG A 295 -12.21 4.32 2.61
C ARG A 295 -13.46 4.54 3.47
N ASN A 296 -13.41 4.15 4.73
CA ASN A 296 -14.56 4.23 5.62
C ASN A 296 -14.94 5.69 5.96
N VAL A 297 -13.99 6.61 6.05
CA VAL A 297 -14.29 8.03 6.23
C VAL A 297 -14.94 8.63 4.98
N VAL A 298 -14.50 8.26 3.78
CA VAL A 298 -15.11 8.67 2.51
C VAL A 298 -16.54 8.14 2.38
N TYR A 299 -16.73 6.85 2.71
CA TYR A 299 -18.03 6.18 2.70
C TYR A 299 -18.95 6.61 3.86
N ASN A 300 -18.38 7.30 4.85
CA ASN A 300 -19.02 7.77 6.06
C ASN A 300 -19.68 6.64 6.88
N SER A 301 -18.96 5.54 7.09
CA SER A 301 -19.45 4.40 7.86
C SER A 301 -18.37 3.79 8.76
N PHE A 302 -18.59 3.90 10.07
CA PHE A 302 -17.74 3.33 11.14
C PHE A 302 -18.53 2.38 12.06
N ASN A 303 -19.62 1.82 11.55
CA ASN A 303 -20.38 0.81 12.28
C ASN A 303 -19.52 -0.45 12.48
N ASP A 304 -19.89 -1.24 13.49
CA ASP A 304 -19.26 -2.54 13.73
C ASP A 304 -19.30 -3.38 12.45
N ILE A 305 -18.14 -3.97 12.12
CA ILE A 305 -17.95 -4.73 10.89
C ILE A 305 -18.94 -5.91 10.76
N ASP A 306 -19.36 -6.49 11.89
CA ASP A 306 -20.26 -7.65 11.91
C ASP A 306 -21.70 -7.30 11.46
N VAL A 307 -22.12 -6.04 11.60
CA VAL A 307 -23.47 -5.57 11.19
C VAL A 307 -23.46 -4.84 9.84
N ARG A 308 -22.31 -4.66 9.23
CA ARG A 308 -22.21 -3.92 7.95
C ARG A 308 -22.59 -4.81 6.77
N VAL A 309 -23.33 -4.26 5.83
CA VAL A 309 -23.72 -4.93 4.58
C VAL A 309 -22.54 -5.13 3.62
N ASP A 310 -21.49 -4.31 3.73
CA ASP A 310 -20.28 -4.32 2.91
C ASP A 310 -19.09 -5.04 3.56
N ASN A 311 -19.34 -5.78 4.65
CA ASN A 311 -18.29 -6.46 5.42
C ASN A 311 -17.45 -7.44 4.59
N GLY A 312 -18.07 -8.14 3.64
CA GLY A 312 -17.38 -9.04 2.71
C GLY A 312 -16.39 -8.28 1.82
N ALA A 313 -16.81 -7.15 1.25
CA ALA A 313 -15.97 -6.32 0.39
C ALA A 313 -14.81 -5.66 1.19
N ILE A 314 -15.07 -5.19 2.41
CA ILE A 314 -14.02 -4.68 3.32
C ILE A 314 -13.01 -5.78 3.64
N PHE A 315 -13.48 -6.98 3.92
CA PHE A 315 -12.61 -8.12 4.25
C PHE A 315 -11.76 -8.54 3.05
N GLU A 316 -12.33 -8.54 1.85
CA GLU A 316 -11.59 -8.78 0.63
C GLU A 316 -10.52 -7.70 0.40
N ASN A 317 -10.85 -6.42 0.61
CA ASN A 317 -9.86 -5.35 0.57
C ASN A 317 -8.74 -5.52 1.61
N TYR A 318 -9.07 -6.00 2.80
CA TYR A 318 -8.08 -6.34 3.82
C TYR A 318 -7.12 -7.45 3.32
N VAL A 319 -7.67 -8.53 2.76
CA VAL A 319 -6.87 -9.62 2.18
C VAL A 319 -5.94 -9.08 1.10
N PHE A 320 -6.46 -8.26 0.17
CA PHE A 320 -5.64 -7.57 -0.83
C PHE A 320 -4.47 -6.80 -0.21
N LEU A 321 -4.73 -6.01 0.84
CA LEU A 321 -3.68 -5.22 1.51
C LEU A 321 -2.62 -6.09 2.18
N GLN A 322 -2.97 -7.28 2.69
CA GLN A 322 -1.96 -8.22 3.21
C GLN A 322 -1.12 -8.80 2.06
N LEU A 323 -1.76 -9.21 0.95
CA LEU A 323 -1.05 -9.73 -0.23
C LEU A 323 -0.11 -8.69 -0.86
N LEU A 324 -0.55 -7.44 -0.98
CA LEU A 324 0.23 -6.34 -1.57
C LEU A 324 1.58 -6.08 -0.87
N ARG A 325 1.76 -6.50 0.37
CA ARG A 325 3.02 -6.34 1.12
C ARG A 325 4.03 -7.42 0.84
N ASN A 326 3.54 -8.62 0.53
CA ASN A 326 4.36 -9.80 0.29
C ASN A 326 4.63 -9.97 -1.21
N HIS A 327 3.70 -9.52 -2.08
CA HIS A 327 3.75 -9.71 -3.51
C HIS A 327 3.80 -8.38 -4.26
N LYS A 328 4.43 -8.37 -5.42
CA LYS A 328 4.42 -7.20 -6.31
C LYS A 328 3.03 -7.04 -6.94
N LEU A 329 2.57 -5.82 -7.10
CA LEU A 329 1.25 -5.53 -7.64
C LEU A 329 0.95 -6.26 -8.98
N PRO A 330 1.86 -6.32 -9.95
CA PRO A 330 1.60 -7.01 -11.22
C PRO A 330 1.37 -8.52 -11.09
N SER A 331 1.79 -9.15 -9.98
CA SER A 331 1.56 -10.57 -9.74
C SER A 331 0.21 -10.87 -9.06
N ILE A 332 -0.53 -9.85 -8.63
CA ILE A 332 -1.84 -10.00 -7.99
C ILE A 332 -2.93 -9.66 -9.02
N ASN A 333 -3.71 -10.65 -9.39
CA ASN A 333 -4.81 -10.53 -10.35
C ASN A 333 -6.11 -11.05 -9.72
N TYR A 334 -7.27 -10.74 -10.29
CA TYR A 334 -8.52 -11.47 -10.00
C TYR A 334 -8.83 -12.43 -11.16
N TYR A 335 -9.66 -13.44 -10.94
CA TYR A 335 -10.14 -14.31 -12.03
C TYR A 335 -11.64 -14.26 -12.14
N ARG A 336 -12.14 -14.07 -13.37
CA ARG A 336 -13.59 -14.10 -13.65
C ARG A 336 -13.89 -14.65 -15.04
N THR A 337 -14.83 -15.59 -15.11
CA THR A 337 -15.34 -16.15 -16.34
C THR A 337 -16.57 -15.38 -16.88
N GLN A 338 -16.98 -15.68 -18.09
CA GLN A 338 -18.22 -15.12 -18.66
C GLN A 338 -19.47 -15.54 -17.88
N ASP A 339 -19.44 -16.73 -17.28
CA ASP A 339 -20.53 -17.26 -16.44
C ASP A 339 -20.49 -16.72 -15.01
N ASN A 340 -19.76 -15.63 -14.77
CA ASN A 340 -19.60 -14.98 -13.47
C ASN A 340 -19.00 -15.87 -12.37
N THR A 341 -18.29 -16.95 -12.74
CA THR A 341 -17.45 -17.69 -11.77
C THR A 341 -16.23 -16.83 -11.46
N GLU A 342 -16.00 -16.51 -10.17
CA GLU A 342 -14.97 -15.58 -9.74
C GLU A 342 -14.09 -16.21 -8.66
N ILE A 343 -12.78 -15.87 -8.69
CA ILE A 343 -11.82 -16.06 -7.62
C ILE A 343 -11.28 -14.67 -7.28
N ASP A 344 -11.29 -14.34 -5.99
CA ASP A 344 -10.95 -12.99 -5.52
C ASP A 344 -9.53 -12.60 -5.92
N PHE A 345 -8.55 -13.51 -5.74
CA PHE A 345 -7.15 -13.25 -6.13
C PHE A 345 -6.48 -14.49 -6.71
N ILE A 346 -5.71 -14.27 -7.76
CA ILE A 346 -4.68 -15.17 -8.30
C ILE A 346 -3.35 -14.48 -8.13
N VAL A 347 -2.45 -15.08 -7.38
CA VAL A 347 -1.06 -14.63 -7.24
C VAL A 347 -0.19 -15.49 -8.13
N ASN A 348 0.53 -14.84 -9.04
CA ASN A 348 1.44 -15.50 -10.00
C ASN A 348 2.87 -15.02 -9.75
N GLU A 349 3.66 -15.84 -9.10
CA GLU A 349 5.07 -15.56 -8.84
C GLU A 349 5.92 -16.80 -9.17
N ASN A 350 7.06 -16.58 -9.83
CA ASN A 350 8.01 -17.63 -10.19
C ASN A 350 7.39 -18.81 -10.96
N ASN A 351 6.35 -18.55 -11.77
CA ASN A 351 5.52 -19.55 -12.47
C ASN A 351 4.66 -20.43 -11.56
N GLU A 352 4.50 -20.06 -10.29
CA GLU A 352 3.57 -20.70 -9.37
C GLU A 352 2.28 -19.89 -9.28
N LEU A 353 1.13 -20.55 -9.49
CA LEU A 353 -0.20 -19.96 -9.38
C LEU A 353 -0.82 -20.35 -8.05
N ASN A 354 -1.13 -19.35 -7.23
CA ASN A 354 -1.85 -19.53 -5.99
C ASN A 354 -3.21 -18.80 -6.07
N ALA A 355 -4.28 -19.46 -5.63
CA ALA A 355 -5.62 -18.88 -5.58
C ALA A 355 -5.98 -18.49 -4.15
N ILE A 356 -6.51 -17.29 -3.94
CA ILE A 356 -6.94 -16.83 -2.64
C ILE A 356 -8.40 -16.37 -2.72
N GLU A 357 -9.22 -16.86 -1.80
CA GLU A 357 -10.63 -16.53 -1.68
C GLU A 357 -10.92 -15.96 -0.29
N ALA A 358 -11.49 -14.77 -0.21
CA ALA A 358 -11.82 -14.06 1.01
C ALA A 358 -13.29 -14.29 1.39
N LYS A 359 -13.55 -14.88 2.55
CA LYS A 359 -14.92 -15.15 3.02
C LYS A 359 -15.12 -14.65 4.44
N PHE A 360 -15.78 -13.49 4.58
CA PHE A 360 -16.14 -12.94 5.89
C PHE A 360 -17.28 -13.74 6.54
N LYS A 361 -17.02 -15.00 6.81
CA LYS A 361 -17.98 -15.89 7.47
C LYS A 361 -17.33 -17.00 8.30
N TYR A 362 -18.13 -17.64 9.12
CA TYR A 362 -17.74 -18.80 9.91
C TYR A 362 -18.03 -20.09 9.14
N PHE A 363 -17.05 -20.98 9.07
CA PHE A 363 -17.19 -22.31 8.49
C PHE A 363 -17.32 -23.36 9.59
N LYS A 364 -18.28 -24.28 9.45
CA LYS A 364 -18.43 -25.46 10.32
C LYS A 364 -17.53 -26.63 9.89
N LYS A 365 -17.21 -26.67 8.58
CA LYS A 365 -16.35 -27.67 7.95
C LYS A 365 -15.82 -27.11 6.63
N HIS A 366 -14.78 -27.71 6.07
CA HIS A 366 -14.29 -27.34 4.74
C HIS A 366 -15.36 -27.54 3.67
N LYS A 367 -15.32 -26.72 2.64
CA LYS A 367 -16.23 -26.74 1.50
C LYS A 367 -15.46 -26.44 0.24
N LYS A 368 -15.52 -27.35 -0.75
CA LYS A 368 -14.92 -27.09 -2.05
C LYS A 368 -15.48 -25.82 -2.67
N ILE A 369 -14.60 -24.92 -3.09
CA ILE A 369 -14.97 -23.73 -3.85
C ILE A 369 -14.94 -24.10 -5.33
N ARG A 370 -16.12 -24.07 -5.95
CA ARG A 370 -16.31 -24.48 -7.35
C ARG A 370 -15.37 -23.71 -8.28
N ALA A 371 -15.25 -22.39 -8.11
CA ALA A 371 -14.41 -21.54 -8.92
C ALA A 371 -12.93 -21.98 -8.91
N ILE A 372 -12.39 -22.28 -7.73
CA ILE A 372 -11.01 -22.76 -7.57
C ILE A 372 -10.84 -24.13 -8.24
N SER A 373 -11.79 -25.03 -8.05
CA SER A 373 -11.76 -26.37 -8.67
C SER A 373 -11.80 -26.32 -10.19
N GLU A 374 -12.61 -25.42 -10.77
CA GLU A 374 -12.70 -25.21 -12.22
C GLU A 374 -11.46 -24.52 -12.78
N PHE A 375 -10.88 -23.57 -12.05
CA PHE A 375 -9.64 -22.91 -12.41
C PHE A 375 -8.47 -23.90 -12.42
N GLY A 376 -8.31 -24.71 -11.36
CA GLY A 376 -7.25 -25.71 -11.24
C GLY A 376 -7.28 -26.82 -12.30
N LYS A 377 -8.49 -27.11 -12.89
CA LYS A 377 -8.57 -28.03 -14.04
C LYS A 377 -7.99 -27.47 -15.34
N LYS A 378 -7.89 -26.13 -15.43
CA LYS A 378 -7.46 -25.43 -16.67
C LYS A 378 -6.05 -24.86 -16.53
N ASN A 379 -5.58 -24.69 -15.30
CA ASN A 379 -4.30 -24.06 -14.99
C ASN A 379 -3.58 -24.92 -13.96
N ASP A 380 -2.26 -24.89 -13.98
CA ASP A 380 -1.43 -25.59 -12.99
C ASP A 380 -1.46 -24.81 -11.66
N LEU A 381 -2.50 -25.05 -10.86
CA LEU A 381 -2.72 -24.40 -9.58
C LEU A 381 -1.91 -25.12 -8.50
N ASN A 382 -0.96 -24.39 -7.88
CA ASN A 382 -0.11 -24.92 -6.82
C ASN A 382 -0.90 -25.08 -5.51
N ILE A 383 -1.35 -23.97 -4.93
CA ILE A 383 -2.05 -23.93 -3.64
C ILE A 383 -3.28 -23.01 -3.73
N SER A 384 -4.29 -23.29 -2.91
CA SER A 384 -5.40 -22.37 -2.69
C SER A 384 -5.64 -22.09 -1.21
N TYR A 385 -5.95 -20.83 -0.90
CA TYR A 385 -6.24 -20.36 0.44
C TYR A 385 -7.67 -19.84 0.53
N ILE A 386 -8.41 -20.33 1.53
CA ILE A 386 -9.72 -19.79 1.89
C ILE A 386 -9.56 -19.00 3.18
N VAL A 387 -9.45 -17.70 3.06
CA VAL A 387 -9.32 -16.80 4.20
C VAL A 387 -10.69 -16.60 4.84
N ASN A 388 -10.82 -16.99 6.10
CA ASN A 388 -12.10 -17.01 6.79
C ASN A 388 -11.99 -16.62 8.27
N ARG A 389 -13.10 -16.56 8.98
CA ARG A 389 -13.14 -16.02 10.35
C ARG A 389 -12.76 -17.00 11.47
N ASN A 390 -12.74 -18.31 11.23
CA ASN A 390 -12.60 -19.27 12.33
C ASN A 390 -11.87 -20.56 11.97
N LEU A 391 -12.05 -21.08 10.76
CA LEU A 391 -11.58 -22.42 10.42
C LEU A 391 -10.09 -22.39 10.05
N ILE A 392 -9.34 -23.28 10.67
CA ILE A 392 -7.98 -23.65 10.29
C ILE A 392 -8.02 -25.12 9.94
N ASP A 393 -7.84 -25.47 8.68
CA ASP A 393 -7.96 -26.85 8.19
C ASP A 393 -7.31 -26.96 6.80
N ASN A 394 -7.11 -28.17 6.28
CA ASN A 394 -6.69 -28.38 4.92
C ASN A 394 -7.37 -29.58 4.27
N ASP A 395 -7.56 -29.52 2.97
CA ASP A 395 -8.02 -30.61 2.12
C ASP A 395 -7.12 -30.66 0.87
N GLY A 396 -6.07 -31.48 0.92
CA GLY A 396 -5.04 -31.50 -0.12
C GLY A 396 -4.31 -30.17 -0.21
N ASN A 397 -4.37 -29.51 -1.39
CA ASN A 397 -3.74 -28.22 -1.63
C ASN A 397 -4.67 -27.04 -1.33
N GLN A 398 -5.83 -27.25 -0.70
CA GLN A 398 -6.73 -26.19 -0.28
C GLN A 398 -6.64 -25.97 1.23
N TYR A 399 -6.14 -24.80 1.64
CA TYR A 399 -5.94 -24.42 3.02
C TYR A 399 -7.02 -23.45 3.49
N TYR A 400 -7.65 -23.73 4.62
CA TYR A 400 -8.50 -22.79 5.34
C TYR A 400 -7.65 -22.09 6.38
N ILE A 401 -7.61 -20.77 6.30
CA ILE A 401 -6.78 -19.94 7.18
C ILE A 401 -7.57 -18.77 7.73
N GLN A 402 -7.13 -18.28 8.87
CA GLN A 402 -7.65 -17.06 9.44
C GLN A 402 -6.86 -15.84 8.92
N PRO A 403 -7.44 -14.61 8.97
CA PRO A 403 -6.88 -13.41 8.35
C PRO A 403 -5.45 -13.07 8.81
N TYR A 404 -5.12 -13.38 10.04
CA TYR A 404 -3.80 -13.09 10.61
C TYR A 404 -2.70 -14.06 10.15
N HIS A 405 -3.03 -15.18 9.52
CA HIS A 405 -2.04 -16.08 8.91
C HIS A 405 -1.50 -15.54 7.58
N LEU A 406 -2.23 -14.65 6.90
CA LEU A 406 -1.82 -14.06 5.61
C LEU A 406 -0.46 -13.34 5.64
N VAL A 407 -0.06 -12.81 6.77
CA VAL A 407 1.24 -12.11 6.90
C VAL A 407 2.43 -13.08 6.78
N ARG A 408 2.17 -14.39 6.82
CA ARG A 408 3.19 -15.45 6.74
C ARG A 408 3.16 -16.23 5.42
N ILE A 409 2.24 -15.91 4.54
CA ILE A 409 2.11 -16.41 3.17
C ILE A 409 2.71 -15.35 2.23
#